data_645025b462a99c721200bc8cac6ffa21
#
_entry.id   645025b462a99c721200bc8cac6ffa21
#
_cell.length_a   1.000
_cell.length_b   1.000
_cell.length_c   1.000
_cell.angle_alpha   90.00
_cell.angle_beta   90.00
_cell.angle_gamma   90.00
#
_symmetry.space_group_name_H-M   'P 1'
#
loop_
_entity.id
_entity.type
_entity.pdbx_description
1 polymer ?
#
loop_
_entity_poly.entity_id
_entity_poly.type
_entity_poly.pdbx_seq_one_letter_code
_entity_poly.pdbx_strand_id
1 'polypeptide(L)'
;MRRDIALFSGQWADLPLGDVLDKAKGWGYDGLELASWGLHLDLERAVSEAGYRDEVRNAFAERGMTINAISNHLVGQAVSDRYIDERHARVLPPAIWGDGEADGVRQRAAECMKTAARVAALLEAPVVSGFTGSPIWHMIAGWPPITPEDVDGGYELFAEQWSPIIDVFDEEGVKFALEVHPSEIAFDYWTTKRTLDVMDWREGFGINFDPGHLFWQQIDLVGYIQEFGSRIYHCHGKEAALSLNGRNGIISGLLEFGDLKRGWDFASIGHGDVSWDRLIRALNAVGYSGAISVEWDDAHIGREDAVREAVQLLRSYSVERTGGAFQEVFK
;
A
#
# COMPACT_ATOMS: atom_id res chain seq x y z
N MET A 1 -2.85 22.81 -4.72
CA MET A 1 -3.71 22.29 -3.63
C MET A 1 -2.81 21.53 -2.67
N ARG A 2 -3.00 21.70 -1.37
CA ARG A 2 -2.24 20.95 -0.35
C ARG A 2 -2.66 19.49 -0.40
N ARG A 3 -1.68 18.57 -0.33
CA ARG A 3 -1.93 17.13 -0.30
C ARG A 3 -2.49 16.71 1.05
N ASP A 4 -3.45 15.79 1.04
CA ASP A 4 -3.95 15.16 2.27
C ASP A 4 -2.88 14.26 2.88
N ILE A 5 -2.82 14.25 4.20
CA ILE A 5 -2.09 13.25 4.98
C ILE A 5 -3.13 12.37 5.67
N ALA A 6 -3.15 11.11 5.29
CA ALA A 6 -4.05 10.11 5.82
C ALA A 6 -3.34 9.22 6.85
N LEU A 7 -4.09 8.61 7.74
CA LEU A 7 -3.62 7.53 8.59
C LEU A 7 -4.04 6.19 7.96
N PHE A 8 -3.12 5.26 7.81
CA PHE A 8 -3.45 3.89 7.49
C PHE A 8 -4.10 3.23 8.70
N SER A 9 -5.34 2.82 8.55
CA SER A 9 -6.12 2.32 9.70
C SER A 9 -5.86 0.85 10.03
N GLY A 10 -5.11 0.14 9.19
CA GLY A 10 -4.87 -1.31 9.33
C GLY A 10 -4.23 -1.73 10.64
N GLN A 11 -3.27 -0.96 11.16
CA GLN A 11 -2.64 -1.22 12.45
C GLN A 11 -3.50 -0.81 13.66
N TRP A 12 -4.69 -0.28 13.41
CA TRP A 12 -5.69 0.17 14.40
C TRP A 12 -6.96 -0.67 14.37
N ALA A 13 -6.95 -1.78 13.63
CA ALA A 13 -8.13 -2.63 13.41
C ALA A 13 -8.64 -3.34 14.69
N ASP A 14 -7.92 -3.20 15.78
CA ASP A 14 -8.32 -3.59 17.14
C ASP A 14 -9.29 -2.59 17.80
N LEU A 15 -9.43 -1.37 17.25
CA LEU A 15 -10.31 -0.32 17.75
C LEU A 15 -11.53 -0.13 16.83
N PRO A 16 -12.69 0.31 17.35
CA PRO A 16 -13.80 0.75 16.53
C PRO A 16 -13.41 1.89 15.58
N LEU A 17 -13.97 1.91 14.37
CA LEU A 17 -13.69 2.95 13.36
C LEU A 17 -13.88 4.37 13.91
N GLY A 18 -14.95 4.62 14.68
CA GLY A 18 -15.20 5.92 15.28
C GLY A 18 -14.07 6.43 16.19
N ASP A 19 -13.49 5.52 17.00
CA ASP A 19 -12.38 5.84 17.90
C ASP A 19 -11.11 6.18 17.13
N VAL A 20 -10.85 5.45 16.03
CA VAL A 20 -9.69 5.73 15.14
C VAL A 20 -9.86 7.07 14.44
N LEU A 21 -11.05 7.38 13.95
CA LEU A 21 -11.35 8.66 13.33
C LEU A 21 -11.16 9.82 14.31
N ASP A 22 -11.64 9.69 15.56
CA ASP A 22 -11.48 10.72 16.59
C ASP A 22 -10.00 10.96 16.94
N LYS A 23 -9.23 9.88 17.07
CA LYS A 23 -7.78 9.95 17.28
C LYS A 23 -7.07 10.62 16.09
N ALA A 24 -7.28 10.11 14.88
CA ALA A 24 -6.66 10.64 13.68
C ALA A 24 -6.98 12.13 13.49
N LYS A 25 -8.23 12.52 13.66
CA LYS A 25 -8.65 13.93 13.62
C LYS A 25 -7.95 14.77 14.69
N GLY A 26 -7.87 14.26 15.92
CA GLY A 26 -7.19 14.93 17.03
C GLY A 26 -5.68 15.11 16.81
N TRP A 27 -5.05 14.24 16.07
CA TRP A 27 -3.62 14.32 15.69
C TRP A 27 -3.38 15.22 14.47
N GLY A 28 -4.42 15.56 13.71
CA GLY A 28 -4.35 16.48 12.57
C GLY A 28 -4.28 15.79 11.21
N TYR A 29 -4.73 14.54 11.08
CA TYR A 29 -4.93 13.87 9.81
C TYR A 29 -6.13 14.43 9.04
N ASP A 30 -6.09 14.37 7.71
CA ASP A 30 -7.17 14.83 6.84
C ASP A 30 -8.17 13.70 6.52
N GLY A 31 -7.72 12.43 6.59
CA GLY A 31 -8.54 11.27 6.29
C GLY A 31 -7.89 9.96 6.71
N LEU A 32 -8.45 8.86 6.21
CA LEU A 32 -7.90 7.53 6.40
C LEU A 32 -7.68 6.81 5.06
N GLU A 33 -6.69 5.96 5.04
CA GLU A 33 -6.72 4.75 4.24
C GLU A 33 -7.44 3.69 5.07
N LEU A 34 -8.64 3.32 4.62
CA LEU A 34 -9.59 2.55 5.40
C LEU A 34 -9.37 1.04 5.18
N ALA A 35 -8.96 0.33 6.22
CA ALA A 35 -8.76 -1.11 6.17
C ALA A 35 -10.08 -1.87 6.00
N SER A 36 -10.10 -2.85 5.10
CA SER A 36 -11.24 -3.75 4.87
C SER A 36 -11.21 -4.99 5.78
N TRP A 37 -10.68 -4.83 7.00
CA TRP A 37 -10.62 -5.88 8.01
C TRP A 37 -10.78 -5.31 9.42
N GLY A 38 -10.87 -6.22 10.40
CA GLY A 38 -11.07 -5.86 11.79
C GLY A 38 -12.44 -5.22 12.03
N LEU A 39 -12.47 -4.10 12.74
CA LEU A 39 -13.69 -3.38 13.09
C LEU A 39 -13.95 -2.16 12.19
N HIS A 40 -13.31 -2.08 11.00
CA HIS A 40 -13.33 -0.86 10.18
C HIS A 40 -14.32 -0.93 9.02
N LEU A 41 -14.07 -1.77 8.02
CA LEU A 41 -14.93 -1.86 6.84
C LEU A 41 -15.25 -3.32 6.51
N ASP A 42 -16.53 -3.64 6.50
CA ASP A 42 -17.06 -4.90 6.00
C ASP A 42 -17.51 -4.72 4.54
N LEU A 43 -16.74 -5.30 3.61
CA LEU A 43 -16.99 -5.15 2.18
C LEU A 43 -18.32 -5.77 1.74
N GLU A 44 -18.71 -6.91 2.31
CA GLU A 44 -19.96 -7.59 1.95
C GLU A 44 -21.19 -6.79 2.40
N ARG A 45 -21.13 -6.22 3.61
CA ARG A 45 -22.16 -5.30 4.06
C ARG A 45 -22.14 -4.00 3.25
N ALA A 46 -20.97 -3.47 2.94
CA ALA A 46 -20.87 -2.23 2.19
C ALA A 46 -21.41 -2.36 0.76
N VAL A 47 -21.25 -3.50 0.09
CA VAL A 47 -21.82 -3.69 -1.25
C VAL A 47 -23.33 -3.93 -1.20
N SER A 48 -23.86 -4.59 -0.17
CA SER A 48 -25.25 -5.01 -0.10
C SER A 48 -26.19 -4.05 0.68
N GLU A 49 -25.68 -3.35 1.70
CA GLU A 49 -26.46 -2.55 2.64
C GLU A 49 -26.23 -1.04 2.45
N ALA A 50 -27.18 -0.32 1.85
CA ALA A 50 -27.07 1.14 1.70
C ALA A 50 -26.94 1.86 3.05
N GLY A 51 -27.69 1.42 4.08
CA GLY A 51 -27.63 2.00 5.41
C GLY A 51 -26.24 1.91 6.05
N TYR A 52 -25.53 0.80 5.86
CA TYR A 52 -24.16 0.64 6.36
C TYR A 52 -23.18 1.60 5.65
N ARG A 53 -23.34 1.77 4.33
CA ARG A 53 -22.53 2.78 3.61
C ARG A 53 -22.76 4.19 4.13
N ASP A 54 -24.02 4.51 4.42
CA ASP A 54 -24.37 5.82 4.99
C ASP A 54 -23.77 5.98 6.39
N GLU A 55 -23.78 4.96 7.24
CA GLU A 55 -23.11 4.96 8.54
C GLU A 55 -21.60 5.26 8.38
N VAL A 56 -20.92 4.55 7.46
CA VAL A 56 -19.50 4.79 7.19
C VAL A 56 -19.25 6.21 6.70
N ARG A 57 -19.98 6.68 5.67
CA ARG A 57 -19.81 8.03 5.14
C ARG A 57 -20.07 9.11 6.21
N ASN A 58 -21.13 8.93 7.01
CA ASN A 58 -21.46 9.88 8.06
C ASN A 58 -20.37 9.94 9.14
N ALA A 59 -19.78 8.80 9.51
CA ALA A 59 -18.70 8.76 10.48
C ALA A 59 -17.50 9.63 10.05
N PHE A 60 -17.15 9.65 8.77
CA PHE A 60 -16.13 10.52 8.20
C PHE A 60 -16.61 11.99 8.09
N ALA A 61 -17.80 12.21 7.57
CA ALA A 61 -18.34 13.55 7.31
C ALA A 61 -18.52 14.37 8.58
N GLU A 62 -19.01 13.76 9.67
CA GLU A 62 -19.16 14.40 10.97
C GLU A 62 -17.84 14.95 11.54
N ARG A 63 -16.73 14.36 11.12
CA ARG A 63 -15.37 14.76 11.53
C ARG A 63 -14.65 15.63 10.49
N GLY A 64 -15.29 15.87 9.35
CA GLY A 64 -14.68 16.56 8.21
C GLY A 64 -13.40 15.83 7.76
N MET A 65 -13.47 14.51 7.65
CA MET A 65 -12.39 13.63 7.17
C MET A 65 -12.79 12.97 5.86
N THR A 66 -11.80 12.48 5.11
CA THR A 66 -11.98 11.82 3.80
C THR A 66 -11.59 10.35 3.85
N ILE A 67 -12.23 9.53 3.02
CA ILE A 67 -11.75 8.17 2.69
C ILE A 67 -10.76 8.35 1.54
N ASN A 68 -9.46 8.36 1.84
CA ASN A 68 -8.41 8.61 0.86
C ASN A 68 -8.09 7.37 0.02
N ALA A 69 -8.25 6.20 0.60
CA ALA A 69 -8.10 4.89 -0.04
C ALA A 69 -8.86 3.83 0.76
N ILE A 70 -9.15 2.69 0.12
CA ILE A 70 -9.50 1.45 0.82
C ILE A 70 -8.29 0.53 0.74
N SER A 71 -7.90 -0.07 1.87
CA SER A 71 -6.84 -1.06 1.93
C SER A 71 -7.42 -2.47 1.93
N ASN A 72 -6.97 -3.33 1.01
CA ASN A 72 -7.32 -4.76 0.97
C ASN A 72 -6.08 -5.64 0.78
N HIS A 73 -4.98 -5.31 1.47
CA HIS A 73 -3.68 -5.99 1.36
C HIS A 73 -3.77 -7.48 1.70
N LEU A 74 -4.39 -7.80 2.84
CA LEU A 74 -4.40 -9.17 3.37
C LEU A 74 -5.02 -10.17 2.40
N VAL A 75 -6.11 -9.77 1.74
CA VAL A 75 -6.82 -10.63 0.79
C VAL A 75 -6.11 -10.68 -0.56
N GLY A 76 -5.62 -9.55 -1.04
CA GLY A 76 -4.91 -9.45 -2.31
C GLY A 76 -3.70 -10.38 -2.39
N GLN A 77 -2.96 -10.57 -1.27
CA GLN A 77 -1.84 -11.50 -1.16
C GLN A 77 -2.20 -12.91 -1.69
N ALA A 78 -3.38 -13.40 -1.37
CA ALA A 78 -3.78 -14.76 -1.71
C ALA A 78 -4.19 -14.95 -3.18
N VAL A 79 -4.30 -13.88 -3.98
CA VAL A 79 -4.74 -14.00 -5.39
C VAL A 79 -3.70 -14.72 -6.22
N SER A 80 -2.42 -14.34 -6.12
CA SER A 80 -1.36 -14.90 -6.97
C SER A 80 -0.27 -15.65 -6.22
N ASP A 81 -0.32 -15.75 -4.89
CA ASP A 81 0.69 -16.51 -4.17
C ASP A 81 0.75 -17.97 -4.64
N ARG A 82 1.97 -18.42 -4.94
CA ARG A 82 2.21 -19.78 -5.43
C ARG A 82 1.72 -20.84 -4.45
N TYR A 83 1.97 -20.61 -3.17
CA TYR A 83 1.63 -21.54 -2.09
C TYR A 83 0.67 -20.87 -1.11
N ILE A 84 -0.50 -21.44 -0.98
CA ILE A 84 -1.47 -21.07 0.07
C ILE A 84 -1.27 -22.04 1.22
N ASP A 85 -0.95 -21.50 2.40
CA ASP A 85 -0.65 -22.29 3.61
C ASP A 85 -1.12 -21.60 4.90
N GLU A 86 -0.78 -22.17 6.05
CA GLU A 86 -1.17 -21.69 7.39
C GLU A 86 -0.78 -20.22 7.68
N ARG A 87 0.16 -19.64 6.95
CA ARG A 87 0.49 -18.22 7.09
C ARG A 87 -0.64 -17.35 6.58
N HIS A 88 -1.27 -17.77 5.47
CA HIS A 88 -2.46 -17.10 4.92
C HIS A 88 -3.66 -17.23 5.85
N ALA A 89 -3.85 -18.40 6.49
CA ALA A 89 -4.93 -18.61 7.44
C ALA A 89 -4.91 -17.63 8.63
N ARG A 90 -3.73 -17.09 8.97
CA ARG A 90 -3.57 -16.14 10.09
C ARG A 90 -4.02 -14.73 9.76
N VAL A 91 -4.06 -14.38 8.47
CA VAL A 91 -4.34 -13.00 8.01
C VAL A 91 -5.62 -12.90 7.21
N LEU A 92 -6.05 -13.98 6.55
CA LEU A 92 -7.28 -13.98 5.75
C LEU A 92 -8.54 -14.05 6.61
N PRO A 93 -9.58 -13.31 6.24
CA PRO A 93 -10.90 -13.51 6.84
C PRO A 93 -11.35 -14.97 6.69
N PRO A 94 -12.06 -15.55 7.69
CA PRO A 94 -12.55 -16.93 7.63
C PRO A 94 -13.36 -17.25 6.37
N ALA A 95 -14.15 -16.30 5.86
CA ALA A 95 -14.92 -16.46 4.63
C ALA A 95 -14.05 -16.62 3.37
N ILE A 96 -12.86 -16.01 3.36
CA ILE A 96 -11.89 -16.12 2.26
C ILE A 96 -11.09 -17.40 2.42
N TRP A 97 -10.61 -17.70 3.63
CA TRP A 97 -9.90 -18.94 3.91
C TRP A 97 -10.76 -20.19 3.61
N GLY A 98 -12.00 -20.22 4.11
CA GLY A 98 -12.96 -21.33 3.91
C GLY A 98 -12.39 -22.66 4.41
N ASP A 99 -12.25 -23.61 3.49
CA ASP A 99 -11.69 -24.94 3.74
C ASP A 99 -10.15 -25.02 3.60
N GLY A 100 -9.50 -23.94 3.22
CA GLY A 100 -8.06 -23.86 3.02
C GLY A 100 -7.55 -24.46 1.70
N GLU A 101 -8.45 -24.97 0.84
CA GLU A 101 -8.07 -25.46 -0.49
C GLU A 101 -7.60 -24.30 -1.36
N ALA A 102 -6.35 -24.39 -1.86
CA ALA A 102 -5.63 -23.28 -2.46
C ALA A 102 -6.39 -22.58 -3.59
N ASP A 103 -6.98 -23.35 -4.52
CA ASP A 103 -7.71 -22.78 -5.65
C ASP A 103 -9.00 -22.08 -5.19
N GLY A 104 -9.68 -22.64 -4.19
CA GLY A 104 -10.85 -22.04 -3.58
C GLY A 104 -10.50 -20.73 -2.85
N VAL A 105 -9.38 -20.69 -2.13
CA VAL A 105 -8.88 -19.47 -1.47
C VAL A 105 -8.58 -18.37 -2.51
N ARG A 106 -7.84 -18.69 -3.58
CA ARG A 106 -7.51 -17.74 -4.66
C ARG A 106 -8.77 -17.18 -5.31
N GLN A 107 -9.73 -18.05 -5.62
CA GLN A 107 -11.00 -17.63 -6.24
C GLN A 107 -11.78 -16.67 -5.33
N ARG A 108 -11.93 -17.01 -4.04
CA ARG A 108 -12.64 -16.14 -3.07
C ARG A 108 -11.88 -14.83 -2.86
N ALA A 109 -10.54 -14.85 -2.84
CA ALA A 109 -9.73 -13.65 -2.77
C ALA A 109 -9.93 -12.75 -4.00
N ALA A 110 -9.91 -13.30 -5.21
CA ALA A 110 -10.15 -12.55 -6.44
C ALA A 110 -11.56 -11.89 -6.44
N GLU A 111 -12.60 -12.61 -6.03
CA GLU A 111 -13.95 -12.03 -5.94
C GLU A 111 -14.05 -10.95 -4.85
N CYS A 112 -13.35 -11.11 -3.73
CA CYS A 112 -13.27 -10.07 -2.70
C CYS A 112 -12.56 -8.81 -3.21
N MET A 113 -11.50 -8.94 -4.02
CA MET A 113 -10.84 -7.79 -4.65
C MET A 113 -11.79 -7.04 -5.61
N LYS A 114 -12.60 -7.75 -6.40
CA LYS A 114 -13.66 -7.16 -7.23
C LYS A 114 -14.73 -6.46 -6.39
N THR A 115 -15.10 -7.05 -5.26
CA THR A 115 -16.02 -6.42 -4.30
C THR A 115 -15.43 -5.14 -3.73
N ALA A 116 -14.12 -5.12 -3.41
CA ALA A 116 -13.45 -3.92 -2.94
C ALA A 116 -13.49 -2.77 -3.97
N ALA A 117 -13.36 -3.06 -5.28
CA ALA A 117 -13.52 -2.05 -6.33
C ALA A 117 -14.93 -1.43 -6.31
N ARG A 118 -15.98 -2.27 -6.26
CA ARG A 118 -17.38 -1.81 -6.21
C ARG A 118 -17.67 -0.98 -4.95
N VAL A 119 -17.15 -1.42 -3.81
CA VAL A 119 -17.30 -0.69 -2.54
C VAL A 119 -16.56 0.64 -2.58
N ALA A 120 -15.37 0.69 -3.17
CA ALA A 120 -14.63 1.93 -3.34
C ALA A 120 -15.42 2.95 -4.18
N ALA A 121 -16.01 2.53 -5.30
CA ALA A 121 -16.90 3.38 -6.08
C ALA A 121 -18.11 3.86 -5.27
N LEU A 122 -18.77 2.96 -4.54
CA LEU A 122 -19.93 3.28 -3.70
C LEU A 122 -19.60 4.23 -2.54
N LEU A 123 -18.39 4.18 -1.99
CA LEU A 123 -17.91 5.07 -0.92
C LEU A 123 -17.16 6.30 -1.44
N GLU A 124 -17.06 6.46 -2.76
CA GLU A 124 -16.31 7.54 -3.43
C GLU A 124 -14.81 7.57 -3.07
N ALA A 125 -14.25 6.39 -2.70
CA ALA A 125 -12.82 6.25 -2.48
C ALA A 125 -12.10 6.12 -3.85
N PRO A 126 -11.08 6.94 -4.14
CA PRO A 126 -10.47 7.00 -5.48
C PRO A 126 -9.62 5.78 -5.81
N VAL A 127 -9.14 5.05 -4.81
CA VAL A 127 -8.17 3.98 -4.97
C VAL A 127 -8.38 2.86 -3.94
N VAL A 128 -8.11 1.63 -4.36
CA VAL A 128 -7.91 0.48 -3.47
C VAL A 128 -6.42 0.16 -3.49
N SER A 129 -5.79 0.20 -2.31
CA SER A 129 -4.41 -0.21 -2.10
C SER A 129 -4.35 -1.66 -1.65
N GLY A 130 -3.38 -2.44 -2.11
CA GLY A 130 -3.30 -3.85 -1.74
C GLY A 130 -2.08 -4.59 -2.24
N PHE A 131 -1.91 -5.78 -1.71
CA PHE A 131 -0.98 -6.78 -2.24
C PHE A 131 -1.60 -7.54 -3.40
N THR A 132 -0.77 -8.27 -4.12
CA THR A 132 -1.20 -9.10 -5.25
C THR A 132 -0.83 -10.55 -5.07
N GLY A 133 0.12 -10.83 -4.20
CA GLY A 133 0.86 -12.07 -4.18
C GLY A 133 1.80 -12.20 -5.38
N SER A 134 2.48 -13.33 -5.45
CA SER A 134 3.44 -13.63 -6.52
C SER A 134 3.52 -15.12 -6.85
N PRO A 135 3.36 -15.50 -8.12
CA PRO A 135 3.60 -16.88 -8.56
C PRO A 135 5.06 -17.31 -8.44
N ILE A 136 6.00 -16.33 -8.39
CA ILE A 136 7.44 -16.58 -8.54
C ILE A 136 8.32 -16.03 -7.40
N TRP A 137 7.76 -15.39 -6.39
CA TRP A 137 8.54 -14.85 -5.26
C TRP A 137 9.43 -15.93 -4.60
N HIS A 138 8.98 -17.17 -4.51
CA HIS A 138 9.74 -18.29 -3.94
C HIS A 138 11.03 -18.60 -4.71
N MET A 139 11.19 -18.07 -5.91
CA MET A 139 12.37 -18.26 -6.77
C MET A 139 13.43 -17.14 -6.56
N ILE A 140 13.19 -16.16 -5.67
CA ILE A 140 14.03 -14.97 -5.52
C ILE A 140 15.51 -15.28 -5.24
N ALA A 141 15.82 -16.43 -4.60
CA ALA A 141 17.19 -16.83 -4.32
C ALA A 141 17.95 -17.36 -5.57
N GLY A 142 17.25 -17.59 -6.69
CA GLY A 142 17.86 -18.13 -7.92
C GLY A 142 18.37 -19.57 -7.82
N TRP A 143 18.09 -20.26 -6.71
CA TRP A 143 18.48 -21.65 -6.48
C TRP A 143 17.35 -22.44 -5.80
N PRO A 144 16.98 -23.67 -6.27
CA PRO A 144 17.50 -24.35 -7.49
C PRO A 144 17.49 -23.47 -8.74
N PRO A 145 18.30 -23.79 -9.79
CA PRO A 145 18.41 -22.95 -10.98
C PRO A 145 17.04 -22.65 -11.59
N ILE A 146 16.81 -21.40 -11.90
CA ILE A 146 15.61 -20.90 -12.59
C ILE A 146 15.98 -20.54 -14.03
N THR A 147 15.01 -20.62 -14.93
CA THR A 147 15.16 -20.22 -16.33
C THR A 147 14.38 -18.94 -16.63
N PRO A 148 14.69 -18.23 -17.73
CA PRO A 148 13.85 -17.13 -18.17
C PRO A 148 12.38 -17.53 -18.36
N GLU A 149 12.14 -18.73 -18.86
CA GLU A 149 10.80 -19.29 -19.09
C GLU A 149 10.01 -19.48 -17.78
N ASP A 150 10.68 -19.88 -16.70
CA ASP A 150 10.04 -19.96 -15.36
C ASP A 150 9.56 -18.59 -14.90
N VAL A 151 10.39 -17.56 -15.12
CA VAL A 151 10.06 -16.18 -14.75
C VAL A 151 8.96 -15.63 -15.66
N ASP A 152 9.07 -15.82 -16.99
CA ASP A 152 8.07 -15.38 -17.97
C ASP A 152 6.70 -15.99 -17.68
N GLY A 153 6.65 -17.30 -17.45
CA GLY A 153 5.42 -18.01 -17.10
C GLY A 153 4.79 -17.51 -15.79
N GLY A 154 5.60 -17.05 -14.84
CA GLY A 154 5.09 -16.44 -13.61
C GLY A 154 4.39 -15.10 -13.85
N TYR A 155 4.94 -14.24 -14.71
CA TYR A 155 4.31 -12.98 -15.09
C TYR A 155 3.06 -13.17 -15.97
N GLU A 156 3.08 -14.16 -16.86
CA GLU A 156 1.91 -14.54 -17.67
C GLU A 156 0.75 -15.00 -16.77
N LEU A 157 1.04 -15.89 -15.81
CA LEU A 157 0.05 -16.35 -14.83
C LEU A 157 -0.48 -15.19 -13.96
N PHE A 158 0.39 -14.30 -13.54
CA PHE A 158 -0.02 -13.10 -12.81
C PHE A 158 -1.01 -12.25 -13.62
N ALA A 159 -0.69 -11.97 -14.87
CA ALA A 159 -1.56 -11.20 -15.76
C ALA A 159 -2.91 -11.91 -16.00
N GLU A 160 -2.91 -13.23 -16.17
CA GLU A 160 -4.12 -14.05 -16.30
C GLU A 160 -5.03 -13.94 -15.07
N GLN A 161 -4.44 -13.96 -13.87
CA GLN A 161 -5.19 -13.90 -12.60
C GLN A 161 -5.71 -12.48 -12.30
N TRP A 162 -4.91 -11.44 -12.58
CA TRP A 162 -5.25 -10.08 -12.21
C TRP A 162 -6.05 -9.31 -13.27
N SER A 163 -5.93 -9.63 -14.57
CA SER A 163 -6.67 -8.91 -15.61
C SER A 163 -8.20 -8.90 -15.37
N PRO A 164 -8.85 -10.02 -15.03
CA PRO A 164 -10.30 -10.02 -14.77
C PRO A 164 -10.71 -9.25 -13.50
N ILE A 165 -9.77 -9.04 -12.58
CA ILE A 165 -10.00 -8.21 -11.40
C ILE A 165 -9.93 -6.74 -11.81
N ILE A 166 -8.89 -6.36 -12.54
CA ILE A 166 -8.69 -4.98 -12.98
C ILE A 166 -9.75 -4.53 -14.00
N ASP A 167 -10.36 -5.47 -14.76
CA ASP A 167 -11.53 -5.16 -15.58
C ASP A 167 -12.66 -4.54 -14.74
N VAL A 168 -12.91 -5.07 -13.53
CA VAL A 168 -13.92 -4.51 -12.63
C VAL A 168 -13.49 -3.14 -12.08
N PHE A 169 -12.21 -2.94 -11.79
CA PHE A 169 -11.70 -1.63 -11.38
C PHE A 169 -11.90 -0.56 -12.48
N ASP A 170 -11.62 -0.93 -13.73
CA ASP A 170 -11.84 -0.05 -14.88
C ASP A 170 -13.34 0.26 -15.09
N GLU A 171 -14.22 -0.74 -14.96
CA GLU A 171 -15.67 -0.59 -15.03
C GLU A 171 -16.23 0.34 -13.95
N GLU A 172 -15.74 0.24 -12.73
CA GLU A 172 -16.16 1.07 -11.60
C GLU A 172 -15.47 2.45 -11.55
N GLY A 173 -14.48 2.69 -12.42
CA GLY A 173 -13.70 3.93 -12.45
C GLY A 173 -12.79 4.14 -11.24
N VAL A 174 -12.44 3.07 -10.53
CA VAL A 174 -11.57 3.05 -9.36
C VAL A 174 -10.17 2.58 -9.78
N LYS A 175 -9.12 3.08 -9.12
CA LYS A 175 -7.75 2.63 -9.37
C LYS A 175 -7.35 1.55 -8.37
N PHE A 176 -6.62 0.53 -8.83
CA PHE A 176 -5.90 -0.39 -7.96
C PHE A 176 -4.44 0.06 -7.85
N ALA A 177 -3.93 0.11 -6.64
CA ALA A 177 -2.56 0.48 -6.34
C ALA A 177 -1.85 -0.69 -5.64
N LEU A 178 -1.04 -1.45 -6.42
CA LEU A 178 -0.17 -2.50 -5.87
C LEU A 178 0.89 -1.87 -4.98
N GLU A 179 0.97 -2.27 -3.73
CA GLU A 179 2.12 -1.93 -2.90
C GLU A 179 3.36 -2.71 -3.34
N VAL A 180 4.40 -1.97 -3.76
CA VAL A 180 5.67 -2.55 -4.19
C VAL A 180 6.44 -3.04 -2.97
N HIS A 181 6.41 -4.36 -2.76
CA HIS A 181 6.80 -4.98 -1.51
C HIS A 181 7.50 -6.32 -1.76
N PRO A 182 8.57 -6.67 -1.02
CA PRO A 182 9.10 -8.04 -1.01
C PRO A 182 8.00 -9.03 -0.66
N SER A 183 7.87 -10.08 -1.43
CA SER A 183 6.82 -11.09 -1.53
C SER A 183 5.84 -10.89 -2.69
N GLU A 184 5.72 -9.69 -3.20
CA GLU A 184 4.82 -9.38 -4.31
C GLU A 184 5.49 -9.65 -5.67
N ILE A 185 4.69 -9.59 -6.74
CA ILE A 185 5.21 -9.69 -8.12
C ILE A 185 6.11 -8.50 -8.48
N ALA A 186 5.82 -7.31 -7.93
CA ALA A 186 6.64 -6.13 -8.00
C ALA A 186 7.24 -5.82 -6.63
N PHE A 187 8.57 -5.87 -6.51
CA PHE A 187 9.28 -5.64 -5.26
C PHE A 187 10.49 -4.69 -5.40
N ASP A 188 10.87 -4.36 -6.65
CA ASP A 188 11.93 -3.43 -6.97
C ASP A 188 11.63 -2.65 -8.25
N TYR A 189 12.60 -1.87 -8.76
CA TYR A 189 12.46 -1.08 -9.98
C TYR A 189 12.11 -1.93 -11.22
N TRP A 190 12.86 -3.01 -11.45
CA TRP A 190 12.73 -3.81 -12.67
C TRP A 190 11.50 -4.69 -12.66
N THR A 191 11.17 -5.24 -11.50
CA THR A 191 9.95 -6.05 -11.33
C THR A 191 8.70 -5.17 -11.41
N THR A 192 8.74 -3.93 -10.89
CA THR A 192 7.67 -2.96 -11.09
C THR A 192 7.44 -2.66 -12.56
N LYS A 193 8.53 -2.33 -13.28
CA LYS A 193 8.42 -2.06 -14.72
C LYS A 193 7.81 -3.24 -15.47
N ARG A 194 8.31 -4.44 -15.20
CA ARG A 194 7.82 -5.66 -15.84
C ARG A 194 6.36 -5.95 -15.49
N THR A 195 5.94 -5.72 -14.25
CA THR A 195 4.55 -5.89 -13.85
C THR A 195 3.63 -4.92 -14.61
N LEU A 196 4.03 -3.66 -14.75
CA LEU A 196 3.29 -2.69 -15.54
C LEU A 196 3.26 -3.09 -17.03
N ASP A 197 4.36 -3.62 -17.58
CA ASP A 197 4.44 -4.07 -18.97
C ASP A 197 3.46 -5.23 -19.23
N VAL A 198 3.39 -6.26 -18.37
CA VAL A 198 2.46 -7.39 -18.56
C VAL A 198 1.01 -7.03 -18.29
N MET A 199 0.76 -5.97 -17.56
CA MET A 199 -0.57 -5.38 -17.38
C MET A 199 -0.92 -4.32 -18.44
N ASP A 200 -0.14 -4.26 -19.55
CA ASP A 200 -0.34 -3.34 -20.67
C ASP A 200 -0.43 -1.85 -20.26
N TRP A 201 0.21 -1.49 -19.15
CA TRP A 201 0.11 -0.13 -18.60
C TRP A 201 -1.32 0.39 -18.50
N ARG A 202 -2.30 -0.48 -18.28
CA ARG A 202 -3.72 -0.10 -18.24
C ARG A 202 -3.99 0.85 -17.07
N GLU A 203 -4.92 1.77 -17.25
CA GLU A 203 -5.15 2.85 -16.30
C GLU A 203 -5.70 2.40 -14.95
N GLY A 204 -6.44 1.30 -14.90
CA GLY A 204 -6.97 0.74 -13.64
C GLY A 204 -5.89 0.20 -12.72
N PHE A 205 -4.67 -0.10 -13.24
CA PHE A 205 -3.58 -0.71 -12.49
C PHE A 205 -2.39 0.24 -12.32
N GLY A 206 -1.97 0.46 -11.09
CA GLY A 206 -0.80 1.26 -10.75
C GLY A 206 -0.16 0.79 -9.46
N ILE A 207 0.58 1.66 -8.81
CA ILE A 207 1.40 1.35 -7.65
C ILE A 207 1.03 2.22 -6.45
N ASN A 208 1.09 1.61 -5.29
CA ASN A 208 1.25 2.26 -4.02
C ASN A 208 2.76 2.33 -3.74
N PHE A 209 3.30 3.55 -3.76
CA PHE A 209 4.71 3.80 -3.51
C PHE A 209 4.97 3.78 -2.01
N ASP A 210 5.64 2.73 -1.54
CA ASP A 210 6.15 2.64 -0.20
C ASP A 210 7.67 2.82 -0.20
N PRO A 211 8.19 3.96 0.29
CA PRO A 211 9.62 4.20 0.31
C PRO A 211 10.39 3.30 1.27
N GLY A 212 9.76 2.82 2.35
CA GLY A 212 10.40 1.95 3.33
C GLY A 212 10.90 0.64 2.70
N HIS A 213 10.06 0.01 1.87
CA HIS A 213 10.39 -1.26 1.20
C HIS A 213 11.47 -1.11 0.12
N LEU A 214 11.50 0.00 -0.57
CA LEU A 214 12.50 0.27 -1.61
C LEU A 214 13.83 0.77 -1.02
N PHE A 215 13.77 1.53 0.07
CA PHE A 215 14.93 2.15 0.68
C PHE A 215 15.95 1.13 1.19
N TRP A 216 15.53 0.12 1.95
CA TRP A 216 16.46 -0.87 2.48
C TRP A 216 17.10 -1.72 1.38
N GLN A 217 16.46 -1.83 0.21
CA GLN A 217 17.03 -2.44 -0.99
C GLN A 217 18.03 -1.51 -1.71
N GLN A 218 18.23 -0.29 -1.21
CA GLN A 218 19.11 0.75 -1.77
C GLN A 218 18.69 1.23 -3.17
N ILE A 219 17.39 1.23 -3.44
CA ILE A 219 16.83 1.76 -4.69
C ILE A 219 16.77 3.28 -4.61
N ASP A 220 17.11 3.97 -5.71
CA ASP A 220 16.93 5.42 -5.81
C ASP A 220 15.44 5.78 -5.83
N LEU A 221 14.94 6.23 -4.70
CA LEU A 221 13.53 6.57 -4.51
C LEU A 221 13.08 7.75 -5.38
N VAL A 222 13.98 8.72 -5.61
CA VAL A 222 13.66 9.89 -6.46
C VAL A 222 13.60 9.48 -7.92
N GLY A 223 14.58 8.70 -8.40
CA GLY A 223 14.55 8.11 -9.74
C GLY A 223 13.34 7.22 -9.97
N TYR A 224 12.95 6.43 -8.95
CA TYR A 224 11.75 5.60 -9.00
C TYR A 224 10.48 6.44 -9.18
N ILE A 225 10.29 7.50 -8.39
CA ILE A 225 9.15 8.42 -8.54
C ILE A 225 9.15 9.09 -9.90
N GLN A 226 10.31 9.48 -10.43
CA GLN A 226 10.40 10.13 -11.75
C GLN A 226 9.99 9.20 -12.88
N GLU A 227 10.34 7.92 -12.81
CA GLU A 227 10.00 6.92 -13.82
C GLU A 227 8.52 6.52 -13.74
N PHE A 228 8.05 6.17 -12.54
CA PHE A 228 6.71 5.58 -12.37
C PHE A 228 5.65 6.58 -11.92
N GLY A 229 5.95 7.86 -11.83
CA GLY A 229 5.08 8.88 -11.25
C GLY A 229 3.66 8.93 -11.82
N SER A 230 3.49 8.64 -13.13
CA SER A 230 2.17 8.58 -13.76
C SER A 230 1.33 7.37 -13.33
N ARG A 231 1.94 6.41 -12.66
CA ARG A 231 1.31 5.18 -12.14
C ARG A 231 1.32 5.10 -10.62
N ILE A 232 1.86 6.09 -9.92
CA ILE A 232 1.72 6.20 -8.48
C ILE A 232 0.30 6.70 -8.18
N TYR A 233 -0.56 5.82 -7.71
CA TYR A 233 -1.95 6.13 -7.36
C TYR A 233 -2.14 6.30 -5.86
N HIS A 234 -1.24 5.72 -5.08
CA HIS A 234 -1.19 5.87 -3.63
C HIS A 234 0.25 5.97 -3.14
N CYS A 235 0.43 6.44 -1.91
CA CYS A 235 1.75 6.54 -1.31
C CYS A 235 1.66 6.23 0.19
N HIS A 236 2.43 5.26 0.66
CA HIS A 236 2.62 5.04 2.08
C HIS A 236 3.68 5.97 2.66
N GLY A 237 3.39 6.49 3.83
CA GLY A 237 4.31 7.21 4.68
C GLY A 237 4.98 6.26 5.64
N LYS A 238 6.03 5.58 5.18
CA LYS A 238 6.78 4.57 5.93
C LYS A 238 8.27 4.79 5.74
N GLU A 239 9.04 4.52 6.76
CA GLU A 239 10.50 4.61 6.72
C GLU A 239 11.18 3.30 7.08
N ALA A 240 12.45 3.20 6.73
CA ALA A 240 13.35 2.18 7.20
C ALA A 240 14.70 2.80 7.58
N ALA A 241 15.40 2.15 8.50
CA ALA A 241 16.75 2.49 8.91
C ALA A 241 17.70 1.32 8.64
N LEU A 242 18.90 1.62 8.14
CA LEU A 242 19.94 0.62 7.91
C LEU A 242 20.80 0.43 9.16
N SER A 243 21.08 -0.84 9.50
CA SER A 243 21.93 -1.21 10.65
C SER A 243 23.02 -2.21 10.26
N LEU A 244 23.54 -2.07 9.04
CA LEU A 244 24.64 -2.87 8.52
C LEU A 244 25.93 -2.57 9.30
N ASN A 245 26.59 -3.61 9.83
CA ASN A 245 27.78 -3.46 10.68
C ASN A 245 28.86 -4.52 10.39
N GLY A 246 28.80 -5.18 9.24
CA GLY A 246 29.69 -6.28 8.86
C GLY A 246 29.29 -7.65 9.42
N ARG A 247 28.26 -7.72 10.27
CA ARG A 247 27.66 -8.97 10.79
C ARG A 247 26.19 -9.10 10.38
N ASN A 248 25.45 -8.00 10.50
CA ASN A 248 24.06 -7.92 10.10
C ASN A 248 24.00 -7.82 8.57
N GLY A 249 23.34 -8.78 7.92
CA GLY A 249 23.16 -8.79 6.46
C GLY A 249 21.88 -8.10 6.04
N ILE A 250 21.83 -7.56 4.82
CA ILE A 250 20.68 -6.82 4.29
C ILE A 250 19.41 -7.69 4.19
N ILE A 251 19.52 -8.99 3.99
CA ILE A 251 18.36 -9.90 3.96
C ILE A 251 17.75 -10.07 5.36
N SER A 252 18.48 -9.72 6.42
CA SER A 252 18.07 -9.76 7.83
C SER A 252 17.68 -11.14 8.37
N GLY A 253 17.83 -12.19 7.54
CA GLY A 253 17.48 -13.56 7.90
C GLY A 253 16.00 -13.72 8.25
N LEU A 254 15.71 -14.66 9.15
CA LEU A 254 14.35 -14.91 9.66
C LEU A 254 14.14 -14.29 11.05
N LEU A 255 14.84 -13.18 11.34
CA LEU A 255 14.73 -12.46 12.59
C LEU A 255 13.46 -11.61 12.62
N GLU A 256 12.84 -11.53 13.77
CA GLU A 256 11.67 -10.67 14.00
C GLU A 256 12.05 -9.18 13.86
N PHE A 257 11.09 -8.34 13.46
CA PHE A 257 11.26 -6.90 13.45
C PHE A 257 11.56 -6.41 14.86
N GLY A 258 12.49 -5.46 15.00
CA GLY A 258 13.00 -4.98 16.27
C GLY A 258 14.21 -5.75 16.81
N ASP A 259 14.62 -6.88 16.21
CA ASP A 259 15.86 -7.56 16.63
C ASP A 259 17.09 -6.78 16.13
N LEU A 260 17.94 -6.33 17.04
CA LEU A 260 19.14 -5.53 16.75
C LEU A 260 20.19 -6.23 15.85
N LYS A 261 19.99 -7.52 15.53
CA LYS A 261 20.84 -8.27 14.59
C LYS A 261 20.33 -8.18 13.15
N ARG A 262 19.19 -7.54 12.89
CA ARG A 262 18.72 -7.27 11.53
C ARG A 262 19.64 -6.25 10.86
N GLY A 263 19.78 -6.32 9.55
CA GLY A 263 20.56 -5.35 8.76
C GLY A 263 19.80 -4.08 8.42
N TRP A 264 18.50 -4.08 8.64
CA TRP A 264 17.58 -2.96 8.53
C TRP A 264 16.32 -3.24 9.35
N ASP A 265 15.60 -2.20 9.69
CA ASP A 265 14.29 -2.32 10.32
C ASP A 265 13.39 -1.16 9.88
N PHE A 266 12.07 -1.30 10.08
CA PHE A 266 11.18 -0.18 9.92
C PHE A 266 11.38 0.84 11.02
N ALA A 267 11.19 2.10 10.68
CA ALA A 267 11.29 3.22 11.59
C ALA A 267 10.10 4.16 11.36
N SER A 268 9.65 4.81 12.40
CA SER A 268 8.66 5.88 12.30
C SER A 268 9.21 7.05 11.48
N ILE A 269 8.33 7.76 10.78
CA ILE A 269 8.72 8.92 9.95
C ILE A 269 9.49 9.94 10.77
N GLY A 270 10.70 10.25 10.33
CA GLY A 270 11.65 11.12 10.99
C GLY A 270 12.66 10.42 11.89
N HIS A 271 12.54 9.12 12.07
CA HIS A 271 13.48 8.29 12.85
C HIS A 271 14.27 7.29 12.00
N GLY A 272 13.97 7.20 10.70
CA GLY A 272 14.70 6.40 9.72
C GLY A 272 15.69 7.23 8.89
N ASP A 273 16.08 6.66 7.76
CA ASP A 273 17.07 7.24 6.86
C ASP A 273 16.48 7.79 5.56
N VAL A 274 15.14 7.82 5.43
CA VAL A 274 14.44 8.29 4.23
C VAL A 274 14.33 9.82 4.22
N SER A 275 14.74 10.46 3.13
CA SER A 275 14.69 11.92 2.98
C SER A 275 13.32 12.39 2.48
N TRP A 276 12.37 12.62 3.36
CA TRP A 276 11.00 13.04 3.02
C TRP A 276 10.93 14.37 2.27
N ASP A 277 11.81 15.36 2.56
CA ASP A 277 11.85 16.60 1.76
C ASP A 277 12.10 16.30 0.27
N ARG A 278 13.04 15.41 -0.03
CA ARG A 278 13.35 15.02 -1.42
C ARG A 278 12.21 14.25 -2.07
N LEU A 279 11.56 13.34 -1.34
CA LEU A 279 10.43 12.56 -1.84
C LEU A 279 9.21 13.45 -2.15
N ILE A 280 8.86 14.36 -1.24
CA ILE A 280 7.76 15.30 -1.44
C ILE A 280 8.02 16.17 -2.68
N ARG A 281 9.25 16.65 -2.88
CA ARG A 281 9.65 17.41 -4.08
C ARG A 281 9.52 16.58 -5.35
N ALA A 282 9.94 15.32 -5.31
CA ALA A 282 9.82 14.40 -6.46
C ALA A 282 8.35 14.11 -6.80
N LEU A 283 7.52 13.77 -5.80
CA LEU A 283 6.08 13.58 -5.96
C LEU A 283 5.39 14.83 -6.53
N ASN A 284 5.78 16.02 -6.08
CA ASN A 284 5.27 17.28 -6.63
C ASN A 284 5.70 17.48 -8.09
N ALA A 285 6.94 17.12 -8.44
CA ALA A 285 7.47 17.28 -9.79
C ALA A 285 6.72 16.42 -10.82
N VAL A 286 6.33 15.19 -10.45
CA VAL A 286 5.55 14.30 -11.31
C VAL A 286 4.05 14.57 -11.27
N GLY A 287 3.60 15.52 -10.45
CA GLY A 287 2.18 15.91 -10.35
C GLY A 287 1.32 14.98 -9.51
N TYR A 288 1.92 14.14 -8.66
CA TYR A 288 1.14 13.31 -7.74
C TYR A 288 0.30 14.17 -6.79
N SER A 289 -1.00 13.95 -6.78
CA SER A 289 -1.97 14.71 -5.98
C SER A 289 -2.72 13.86 -4.94
N GLY A 290 -2.48 12.55 -4.91
CA GLY A 290 -3.07 11.64 -3.93
C GLY A 290 -2.57 11.90 -2.51
N ALA A 291 -3.18 11.23 -1.54
CA ALA A 291 -2.79 11.29 -0.14
C ALA A 291 -1.43 10.59 0.11
N ILE A 292 -0.81 10.91 1.24
CA ILE A 292 0.23 10.10 1.86
C ILE A 292 -0.37 9.46 3.10
N SER A 293 -0.50 8.14 3.11
CA SER A 293 -1.03 7.39 4.26
C SER A 293 0.11 6.98 5.19
N VAL A 294 0.11 7.52 6.39
CA VAL A 294 1.11 7.15 7.40
C VAL A 294 0.82 5.74 7.87
N GLU A 295 1.78 4.86 7.66
CA GLU A 295 1.79 3.49 8.11
C GLU A 295 2.85 3.30 9.20
N TRP A 296 2.43 2.74 10.34
CA TRP A 296 3.31 2.48 11.47
C TRP A 296 3.70 1.00 11.54
N ASP A 297 5.01 0.74 11.50
CA ASP A 297 5.59 -0.60 11.67
C ASP A 297 6.85 -0.57 12.57
N ASP A 298 7.03 0.49 13.34
CA ASP A 298 8.21 0.67 14.19
C ASP A 298 8.10 -0.17 15.47
N ALA A 299 9.00 -1.14 15.63
CA ALA A 299 9.06 -1.98 16.82
C ALA A 299 9.58 -1.26 18.09
N HIS A 300 10.16 -0.06 17.94
CA HIS A 300 10.82 0.66 19.02
C HIS A 300 10.07 1.90 19.50
N ILE A 301 9.08 2.37 18.75
CA ILE A 301 8.26 3.53 19.09
C ILE A 301 6.79 3.13 19.10
N GLY A 302 6.07 3.52 20.16
CA GLY A 302 4.64 3.23 20.29
C GLY A 302 3.81 3.89 19.21
N ARG A 303 2.81 3.18 18.69
CA ARG A 303 2.03 3.59 17.50
C ARG A 303 1.42 4.98 17.60
N GLU A 304 0.93 5.41 18.78
CA GLU A 304 0.31 6.73 18.95
C GLU A 304 1.31 7.87 18.87
N ASP A 305 2.48 7.72 19.48
CA ASP A 305 3.52 8.74 19.45
C ASP A 305 4.11 8.85 18.04
N ALA A 306 4.41 7.71 17.42
CA ALA A 306 4.92 7.62 16.06
C ALA A 306 4.04 8.37 15.03
N VAL A 307 2.75 8.05 14.99
CA VAL A 307 1.85 8.64 13.98
C VAL A 307 1.53 10.11 14.26
N ARG A 308 1.59 10.53 15.53
CA ARG A 308 1.43 11.94 15.93
C ARG A 308 2.62 12.80 15.45
N GLU A 309 3.83 12.29 15.58
CA GLU A 309 5.04 12.95 15.09
C GLU A 309 5.08 12.95 13.55
N ALA A 310 4.75 11.81 12.92
CA ALA A 310 4.75 11.63 11.47
C ALA A 310 3.90 12.66 10.74
N VAL A 311 2.64 12.88 11.18
CA VAL A 311 1.75 13.85 10.54
C VAL A 311 2.31 15.27 10.62
N GLN A 312 2.91 15.65 11.74
CA GLN A 312 3.50 16.98 11.92
C GLN A 312 4.72 17.18 11.00
N LEU A 313 5.58 16.17 10.91
CA LEU A 313 6.76 16.22 10.06
C LEU A 313 6.37 16.29 8.58
N LEU A 314 5.49 15.41 8.11
CA LEU A 314 5.00 15.44 6.73
C LEU A 314 4.33 16.77 6.38
N ARG A 315 3.59 17.35 7.31
CA ARG A 315 2.99 18.68 7.13
C ARG A 315 4.05 19.76 6.94
N SER A 316 5.17 19.68 7.64
CA SER A 316 6.26 20.66 7.51
C SER A 316 6.91 20.65 6.14
N TYR A 317 6.91 19.49 5.45
CA TYR A 317 7.43 19.34 4.08
C TYR A 317 6.36 19.52 3.00
N SER A 318 5.08 19.34 3.34
CA SER A 318 3.97 19.43 2.38
C SER A 318 3.60 20.90 2.10
N VAL A 319 4.49 21.61 1.43
CA VAL A 319 4.25 22.97 0.94
C VAL A 319 3.50 22.94 -0.38
N GLU A 320 2.58 23.90 -0.59
CA GLU A 320 1.91 24.04 -1.87
C GLU A 320 2.91 24.31 -2.99
N ARG A 321 2.67 23.63 -4.12
CA ARG A 321 3.35 23.96 -5.36
C ARG A 321 2.81 25.31 -5.83
N THR A 322 3.57 26.37 -5.68
CA THR A 322 3.32 27.63 -6.38
C THR A 322 3.74 27.46 -7.83
N GLY A 323 2.79 27.48 -8.75
CA GLY A 323 3.02 27.16 -10.16
C GLY A 323 3.83 28.19 -10.95
N GLY A 324 4.52 29.13 -10.29
CA GLY A 324 5.26 30.20 -10.95
C GLY A 324 6.77 29.98 -10.90
N ALA A 325 7.42 30.03 -12.06
CA ALA A 325 8.84 30.26 -12.06
C ALA A 325 9.15 31.65 -11.51
N PHE A 326 10.29 31.83 -10.81
CA PHE A 326 10.74 33.12 -10.30
C PHE A 326 10.63 34.25 -11.35
N GLN A 327 10.78 33.92 -12.62
CA GLN A 327 10.65 34.82 -13.77
C GLN A 327 9.21 35.35 -14.01
N GLU A 328 8.17 34.70 -13.53
CA GLU A 328 6.78 35.17 -13.67
C GLU A 328 6.49 36.40 -12.81
N VAL A 329 7.27 36.61 -11.76
CA VAL A 329 7.18 37.80 -10.90
C VAL A 329 7.61 39.06 -11.64
N PHE A 330 8.31 38.90 -12.78
CA PHE A 330 8.83 40.02 -13.60
C PHE A 330 8.02 40.24 -14.88
N LYS A 331 6.94 39.50 -15.08
CA LYS A 331 5.95 39.70 -16.17
C LYS A 331 4.80 40.56 -15.68
#